data_71d97a91da2f2a7fa54fb443d4bf8587
#
_entry.id   71d97a91da2f2a7fa54fb443d4bf8587
#
_cell.length_a   1.000
_cell.length_b   1.000
_cell.length_c   1.000
_cell.angle_alpha   90.00
_cell.angle_beta   90.00
_cell.angle_gamma   90.00
#
_symmetry.space_group_name_H-M   'P 1'
#
loop_
_entity.id
_entity.type
_entity.pdbx_description
1 polymer ?
#
loop_
_entity_poly.entity_id
_entity_poly.type
_entity_poly.pdbx_seq_one_letter_code
_entity_poly.pdbx_strand_id
1 'polypeptide(L)'
;MKPTIKTYGLTLMMALAGCLTSCAEEKKAEASKDVSSGDAAKTETAGEVKDIRIELNTSKGTIEATIYASKVPMTAANYLNLAKRGYYDGLKFHRVIPNFMIQGGDPQGTGRGGPGYRFADEFDPSLKHDGPGVFSMANSGPGTNGSQFFVTHKDTSWLDGRHSVFGKATKGLDVVNAIMMGDTIKSIKVLDSTDALFAAQQANLTKWNAVLGASQ
;
A
#
# COMPACT_ATOMS: atom_id res chain seq x y z
N MET A 1 -38.30 -33.93 24.40
CA MET A 1 -39.01 -32.80 25.00
C MET A 1 -38.77 -31.54 24.17
N LYS A 2 -39.73 -31.13 23.38
CA LYS A 2 -39.91 -29.76 22.86
C LYS A 2 -40.71 -29.02 23.93
N PRO A 3 -40.68 -27.74 24.08
CA PRO A 3 -41.22 -26.68 23.23
C PRO A 3 -40.48 -25.36 23.42
N THR A 4 -40.76 -24.18 22.95
CA THR A 4 -42.01 -23.51 22.50
C THR A 4 -41.61 -22.18 21.85
N ILE A 5 -42.22 -21.90 20.73
CA ILE A 5 -42.18 -20.63 19.99
C ILE A 5 -43.07 -19.61 20.75
N LYS A 6 -42.60 -18.36 20.89
CA LYS A 6 -43.47 -17.23 21.20
C LYS A 6 -43.35 -16.14 20.14
N THR A 7 -44.36 -16.02 19.36
CA THR A 7 -44.72 -14.96 18.44
C THR A 7 -45.43 -13.82 19.20
N TYR A 8 -45.05 -12.58 18.99
CA TYR A 8 -45.87 -11.36 19.20
C TYR A 8 -45.40 -10.41 18.11
N GLY A 9 -46.14 -9.87 17.20
CA GLY A 9 -47.51 -9.32 17.29
C GLY A 9 -47.39 -7.96 16.64
N LEU A 10 -47.90 -7.87 15.44
CA LEU A 10 -48.03 -6.77 14.49
C LEU A 10 -48.90 -5.65 15.11
N THR A 11 -48.50 -4.40 15.02
CA THR A 11 -49.44 -3.28 15.05
C THR A 11 -49.02 -2.21 14.03
N LEU A 12 -49.85 -2.10 13.03
CA LEU A 12 -49.94 -1.13 11.96
C LEU A 12 -50.69 0.08 12.48
N MET A 13 -50.21 1.31 12.26
CA MET A 13 -51.05 2.50 12.33
C MET A 13 -50.71 3.50 11.24
N MET A 14 -51.61 3.66 10.31
CA MET A 14 -51.73 4.72 9.29
C MET A 14 -52.43 5.96 9.89
N ALA A 15 -52.02 7.16 9.46
CA ALA A 15 -52.83 8.35 9.25
C ALA A 15 -52.00 9.39 8.49
N LEU A 16 -52.28 9.70 7.38
CA LEU A 16 -53.11 10.57 6.52
C LEU A 16 -52.93 12.08 6.72
N ALA A 17 -52.44 12.67 5.61
CA ALA A 17 -52.92 13.86 4.88
C ALA A 17 -52.78 15.25 5.51
N GLY A 18 -52.22 16.16 4.69
CA GLY A 18 -52.33 17.60 4.84
C GLY A 18 -51.56 18.35 3.72
N CYS A 19 -52.28 18.51 2.60
CA CYS A 19 -51.92 19.38 1.47
C CYS A 19 -52.19 20.83 1.85
N LEU A 20 -51.34 21.79 1.45
CA LEU A 20 -51.78 23.10 0.97
C LEU A 20 -50.67 23.89 0.32
N THR A 21 -50.89 24.30 -0.87
CA THR A 21 -50.28 25.22 -1.82
C THR A 21 -50.22 26.67 -1.31
N SER A 22 -49.16 27.42 -1.69
CA SER A 22 -49.26 28.81 -2.14
C SER A 22 -47.94 29.34 -2.69
N CYS A 23 -47.86 29.57 -3.92
CA CYS A 23 -47.71 30.73 -4.81
C CYS A 23 -46.76 31.85 -4.37
N ALA A 24 -45.76 32.02 -5.24
CA ALA A 24 -45.21 33.22 -5.88
C ALA A 24 -44.97 34.51 -5.09
N GLU A 25 -43.76 35.05 -5.20
CA GLU A 25 -43.54 36.39 -5.76
C GLU A 25 -42.04 36.66 -6.08
N GLU A 26 -41.84 37.07 -7.33
CA GLU A 26 -40.59 37.64 -7.84
C GLU A 26 -40.36 39.01 -7.20
N LYS A 27 -39.08 39.28 -6.83
CA LYS A 27 -38.60 40.67 -6.84
C LYS A 27 -37.13 40.71 -7.22
N LYS A 28 -36.91 41.35 -8.36
CA LYS A 28 -35.66 41.74 -8.99
C LYS A 28 -35.19 43.08 -8.39
N ALA A 29 -33.90 43.16 -8.05
CA ALA A 29 -33.07 44.38 -8.04
C ALA A 29 -31.61 43.97 -7.74
N GLU A 30 -30.79 44.05 -8.62
CA GLU A 30 -29.75 45.00 -9.08
C GLU A 30 -28.62 45.30 -8.08
N ALA A 31 -27.41 44.85 -8.51
CA ALA A 31 -26.07 45.47 -8.54
C ALA A 31 -25.52 46.12 -7.27
N SER A 32 -24.42 45.58 -6.81
CA SER A 32 -23.20 46.38 -6.70
C SER A 32 -21.95 45.49 -6.62
N LYS A 33 -20.91 45.96 -7.31
CA LYS A 33 -19.54 45.51 -7.41
C LYS A 33 -18.85 45.63 -6.04
N ASP A 34 -17.99 44.74 -5.70
CA ASP A 34 -16.55 44.91 -5.72
C ASP A 34 -15.84 44.01 -4.69
N VAL A 35 -14.70 43.54 -5.14
CA VAL A 35 -13.42 43.35 -4.46
C VAL A 35 -13.20 42.05 -3.65
N SER A 36 -12.15 41.45 -4.11
CA SER A 36 -11.03 40.85 -3.44
C SER A 36 -10.88 39.35 -3.62
N SER A 37 -9.98 39.07 -4.55
CA SER A 37 -8.93 38.04 -4.46
C SER A 37 -9.03 37.14 -3.21
N GLY A 38 -9.64 36.02 -3.41
CA GLY A 38 -9.43 34.83 -2.59
C GLY A 38 -8.49 33.93 -3.37
N ASP A 39 -7.33 33.69 -2.84
CA ASP A 39 -6.37 32.69 -3.27
C ASP A 39 -7.10 31.38 -3.59
N ALA A 40 -7.32 31.15 -4.88
CA ALA A 40 -7.64 29.81 -5.35
C ALA A 40 -6.35 28.99 -5.13
N ALA A 41 -6.29 28.26 -4.02
CA ALA A 41 -5.32 27.21 -3.84
C ALA A 41 -5.34 26.37 -5.11
N LYS A 42 -4.29 26.53 -5.91
CA LYS A 42 -4.02 25.77 -7.11
C LYS A 42 -3.99 24.31 -6.71
N THR A 43 -5.10 23.62 -6.92
CA THR A 43 -5.13 22.16 -6.87
C THR A 43 -4.23 21.70 -7.99
N GLU A 44 -2.96 21.48 -7.68
CA GLU A 44 -2.05 20.80 -8.59
C GLU A 44 -2.72 19.46 -8.88
N THR A 45 -3.10 19.25 -10.11
CA THR A 45 -3.56 17.94 -10.60
C THR A 45 -2.44 16.98 -10.32
N ALA A 46 -2.65 16.08 -9.34
CA ALA A 46 -1.72 15.02 -9.04
C ALA A 46 -1.42 14.29 -10.34
N GLY A 47 -0.16 14.30 -10.76
CA GLY A 47 0.25 13.66 -12.01
C GLY A 47 -0.11 12.18 -12.01
N GLU A 48 -0.15 11.56 -13.17
CA GLU A 48 -0.40 10.12 -13.30
C GLU A 48 0.63 9.31 -12.50
N VAL A 49 0.15 8.36 -11.69
CA VAL A 49 1.01 7.45 -10.93
C VAL A 49 1.62 6.43 -11.91
N LYS A 50 2.94 6.46 -12.03
CA LYS A 50 3.72 5.56 -12.89
C LYS A 50 4.49 4.56 -12.05
N ASP A 51 4.85 3.43 -12.66
CA ASP A 51 5.73 2.45 -12.05
C ASP A 51 7.12 3.04 -11.81
N ILE A 52 7.77 2.60 -10.73
CA ILE A 52 8.98 3.23 -10.19
C ILE A 52 10.11 2.22 -10.18
N ARG A 53 11.24 2.59 -10.77
CA ARG A 53 12.46 1.76 -10.77
C ARG A 53 13.24 1.96 -9.48
N ILE A 54 13.87 0.88 -9.02
CA ILE A 54 14.73 0.86 -7.84
C ILE A 54 16.01 0.06 -8.09
N GLU A 55 17.03 0.34 -7.28
CA GLU A 55 18.19 -0.53 -7.06
C GLU A 55 18.18 -1.01 -5.62
N LEU A 56 18.02 -2.30 -5.43
CA LEU A 56 18.22 -2.98 -4.14
C LEU A 56 19.68 -3.44 -4.05
N ASN A 57 20.50 -2.68 -3.35
CA ASN A 57 21.92 -2.98 -3.16
C ASN A 57 22.10 -3.91 -1.96
N THR A 58 22.73 -5.05 -2.18
CA THR A 58 22.93 -6.09 -1.18
C THR A 58 24.40 -6.40 -0.96
N SER A 59 24.72 -7.24 0.03
CA SER A 59 26.07 -7.78 0.23
C SER A 59 26.56 -8.65 -0.93
N LYS A 60 25.66 -9.14 -1.80
CA LYS A 60 25.99 -10.01 -2.95
C LYS A 60 25.95 -9.29 -4.30
N GLY A 61 25.49 -8.06 -4.35
CA GLY A 61 25.37 -7.28 -5.58
C GLY A 61 24.07 -6.47 -5.60
N THR A 62 23.77 -5.92 -6.77
CA THR A 62 22.59 -5.06 -6.99
C THR A 62 21.51 -5.82 -7.74
N ILE A 63 20.27 -5.68 -7.28
CA ILE A 63 19.08 -6.15 -7.95
C ILE A 63 18.34 -4.91 -8.45
N GLU A 64 18.17 -4.76 -9.77
CA GLU A 64 17.31 -3.72 -10.34
C GLU A 64 15.90 -4.26 -10.41
N ALA A 65 14.90 -3.44 -10.03
CA ALA A 65 13.51 -3.85 -10.06
C ALA A 65 12.58 -2.69 -10.45
N THR A 66 11.39 -3.05 -10.95
CA THR A 66 10.28 -2.14 -11.16
C THR A 66 9.22 -2.39 -10.09
N ILE A 67 8.81 -1.34 -9.40
CA ILE A 67 7.73 -1.33 -8.40
C ILE A 67 6.45 -0.86 -9.09
N TYR A 68 5.40 -1.66 -9.04
CA TYR A 68 4.15 -1.48 -9.77
C TYR A 68 3.21 -0.47 -9.09
N ALA A 69 3.68 0.77 -8.95
CA ALA A 69 2.94 1.83 -8.26
C ALA A 69 1.63 2.21 -8.95
N SER A 70 1.53 2.02 -10.27
CA SER A 70 0.31 2.26 -11.03
C SER A 70 -0.81 1.25 -10.73
N LYS A 71 -0.47 0.05 -10.25
CA LYS A 71 -1.42 -1.06 -10.00
C LYS A 71 -1.71 -1.29 -8.53
N VAL A 72 -0.71 -1.14 -7.68
CA VAL A 72 -0.79 -1.37 -6.23
C VAL A 72 -0.18 -0.18 -5.48
N PRO A 73 -0.79 1.01 -5.60
CA PRO A 73 -0.22 2.26 -5.12
C PRO A 73 -0.02 2.30 -3.60
N MET A 74 -0.88 1.70 -2.81
CA MET A 74 -0.72 1.68 -1.36
C MET A 74 0.50 0.85 -0.94
N THR A 75 0.64 -0.34 -1.47
CA THR A 75 1.77 -1.24 -1.19
C THR A 75 3.08 -0.64 -1.68
N ALA A 76 3.08 -0.07 -2.90
CA ALA A 76 4.23 0.62 -3.47
C ALA A 76 4.64 1.83 -2.63
N ALA A 77 3.69 2.66 -2.20
CA ALA A 77 3.97 3.83 -1.37
C ALA A 77 4.57 3.45 -0.02
N ASN A 78 4.06 2.39 0.63
CA ASN A 78 4.64 1.87 1.86
C ASN A 78 6.12 1.48 1.67
N TYR A 79 6.39 0.62 0.70
CA TYR A 79 7.74 0.13 0.44
C TYR A 79 8.71 1.25 0.08
N LEU A 80 8.32 2.15 -0.82
CA LEU A 80 9.15 3.27 -1.27
C LEU A 80 9.35 4.35 -0.19
N ASN A 81 8.34 4.61 0.65
CA ASN A 81 8.49 5.50 1.80
C ASN A 81 9.51 4.98 2.81
N LEU A 82 9.46 3.70 3.13
CA LEU A 82 10.43 3.03 3.99
C LEU A 82 11.83 3.04 3.36
N ALA A 83 11.93 2.75 2.06
CA ALA A 83 13.20 2.78 1.31
C ALA A 83 13.84 4.18 1.32
N LYS A 84 13.08 5.24 1.02
CA LYS A 84 13.59 6.62 1.04
C LYS A 84 14.02 7.11 2.41
N ARG A 85 13.51 6.50 3.48
CA ARG A 85 13.92 6.76 4.86
C ARG A 85 15.16 5.96 5.31
N GLY A 86 15.71 5.11 4.45
CA GLY A 86 16.80 4.20 4.83
C GLY A 86 16.38 3.10 5.80
N TYR A 87 15.07 2.87 5.97
CA TYR A 87 14.56 1.88 6.92
C TYR A 87 15.12 0.48 6.70
N TYR A 88 15.41 0.12 5.46
CA TYR A 88 15.93 -1.19 5.08
C TYR A 88 17.47 -1.31 5.20
N ASP A 89 18.18 -0.20 5.40
CA ASP A 89 19.62 -0.19 5.37
C ASP A 89 20.21 -0.99 6.54
N GLY A 90 21.11 -1.92 6.22
CA GLY A 90 21.70 -2.83 7.20
C GLY A 90 20.84 -4.03 7.59
N LEU A 91 19.55 -4.09 7.20
CA LEU A 91 18.71 -5.20 7.53
C LEU A 91 19.13 -6.49 6.83
N LYS A 92 18.91 -7.62 7.48
CA LYS A 92 19.29 -8.94 6.98
C LYS A 92 18.16 -9.60 6.20
N PHE A 93 18.53 -10.42 5.24
CA PHE A 93 17.65 -11.48 4.75
C PHE A 93 17.60 -12.57 5.83
N HIS A 94 16.63 -12.46 6.73
CA HIS A 94 16.52 -13.31 7.92
C HIS A 94 15.95 -14.70 7.62
N ARG A 95 15.34 -14.87 6.43
CA ARG A 95 14.79 -16.16 5.98
C ARG A 95 15.08 -16.34 4.49
N VAL A 96 15.82 -17.38 4.15
CA VAL A 96 16.12 -17.76 2.78
C VAL A 96 15.82 -19.24 2.62
N ILE A 97 14.96 -19.58 1.67
CA ILE A 97 14.65 -20.96 1.33
C ILE A 97 15.03 -21.19 -0.12
N PRO A 98 16.03 -22.03 -0.40
CA PRO A 98 16.43 -22.36 -1.76
C PRO A 98 15.25 -22.83 -2.61
N ASN A 99 15.22 -22.42 -3.88
CA ASN A 99 14.15 -22.74 -4.82
C ASN A 99 12.75 -22.27 -4.36
N PHE A 100 12.70 -21.28 -3.47
CA PHE A 100 11.45 -20.65 -3.06
C PHE A 100 11.59 -19.13 -3.05
N MET A 101 12.26 -18.53 -2.03
CA MET A 101 12.36 -17.07 -1.91
C MET A 101 13.47 -16.64 -0.95
N ILE A 102 13.84 -15.36 -1.05
CA ILE A 102 14.59 -14.62 -0.04
C ILE A 102 13.64 -13.65 0.66
N GLN A 103 13.66 -13.55 1.98
CA GLN A 103 12.78 -12.67 2.76
C GLN A 103 13.61 -11.76 3.67
N GLY A 104 13.30 -10.47 3.61
CA GLY A 104 13.93 -9.42 4.41
C GLY A 104 12.93 -8.38 4.91
N GLY A 105 13.44 -7.22 5.36
CA GLY A 105 12.61 -6.08 5.78
C GLY A 105 12.12 -6.16 7.23
N ASP A 106 12.63 -7.10 8.03
CA ASP A 106 12.38 -7.17 9.46
C ASP A 106 13.53 -6.48 10.23
N PRO A 107 13.27 -5.37 10.95
CA PRO A 107 14.30 -4.69 11.72
C PRO A 107 14.86 -5.51 12.89
N GLN A 108 14.10 -6.51 13.38
CA GLN A 108 14.54 -7.39 14.45
C GLN A 108 15.23 -8.66 13.92
N GLY A 109 15.08 -8.98 12.64
CA GLY A 109 15.62 -10.19 12.03
C GLY A 109 15.04 -11.51 12.55
N THR A 110 13.89 -11.47 13.19
CA THR A 110 13.21 -12.61 13.83
C THR A 110 12.03 -13.16 13.05
N GLY A 111 11.62 -12.46 11.99
CA GLY A 111 10.40 -12.72 11.23
C GLY A 111 9.14 -12.12 11.88
N ARG A 112 9.27 -11.44 13.02
CA ARG A 112 8.13 -10.86 13.77
C ARG A 112 8.15 -9.34 13.85
N GLY A 113 9.26 -8.71 13.50
CA GLY A 113 9.43 -7.26 13.49
C GLY A 113 8.73 -6.59 12.31
N GLY A 114 8.57 -5.27 12.42
CA GLY A 114 7.92 -4.46 11.39
C GLY A 114 8.00 -2.98 11.73
N PRO A 115 7.35 -2.13 10.94
CA PRO A 115 7.48 -0.68 11.04
C PRO A 115 6.61 -0.04 12.15
N GLY A 116 5.98 -0.86 13.00
CA GLY A 116 5.08 -0.39 14.06
C GLY A 116 3.62 -0.21 13.62
N TYR A 117 3.31 -0.43 12.35
CA TYR A 117 1.96 -0.40 11.80
C TYR A 117 1.70 -1.57 10.86
N ARG A 118 0.43 -1.74 10.49
CA ARG A 118 -0.02 -2.71 9.49
C ARG A 118 -0.93 -2.04 8.49
N PHE A 119 -1.03 -2.62 7.27
CA PHE A 119 -1.94 -2.16 6.23
C PHE A 119 -2.58 -3.33 5.47
N ALA A 120 -3.67 -3.04 4.79
CA ALA A 120 -4.48 -4.03 4.08
C ALA A 120 -3.72 -4.66 2.90
N ASP A 121 -4.16 -5.84 2.48
CA ASP A 121 -3.71 -6.44 1.23
C ASP A 121 -4.21 -5.61 0.05
N GLU A 122 -3.42 -5.60 -1.02
CA GLU A 122 -3.74 -4.94 -2.28
C GLU A 122 -3.42 -5.89 -3.42
N PHE A 123 -4.45 -6.43 -4.05
CA PHE A 123 -4.33 -7.44 -5.10
C PHE A 123 -4.79 -6.87 -6.44
N ASP A 124 -3.92 -6.94 -7.44
CA ASP A 124 -4.26 -6.70 -8.83
C ASP A 124 -4.31 -8.05 -9.56
N PRO A 125 -5.40 -8.36 -10.30
CA PRO A 125 -5.54 -9.66 -10.98
C PRO A 125 -4.46 -9.98 -12.00
N SER A 126 -3.78 -8.95 -12.54
CA SER A 126 -2.69 -9.10 -13.51
C SER A 126 -1.34 -9.36 -12.87
N LEU A 127 -1.20 -9.16 -11.54
CA LEU A 127 0.04 -9.37 -10.81
C LEU A 127 0.04 -10.75 -10.15
N LYS A 128 0.98 -11.58 -10.56
CA LYS A 128 1.06 -12.99 -10.15
C LYS A 128 2.46 -13.33 -9.68
N HIS A 129 2.55 -14.40 -8.89
CA HIS A 129 3.83 -15.01 -8.51
C HIS A 129 4.30 -15.99 -9.60
N ASP A 130 4.43 -15.48 -10.83
CA ASP A 130 4.56 -16.24 -12.08
C ASP A 130 6.00 -16.62 -12.46
N GLY A 131 6.94 -16.47 -11.56
CA GLY A 131 8.33 -16.81 -11.86
C GLY A 131 9.34 -16.22 -10.86
N PRO A 132 10.63 -16.25 -11.21
CA PRO A 132 11.68 -15.68 -10.38
C PRO A 132 11.64 -14.15 -10.36
N GLY A 133 12.12 -13.55 -9.26
CA GLY A 133 12.28 -12.11 -9.11
C GLY A 133 11.01 -11.35 -8.78
N VAL A 134 9.91 -12.00 -8.44
CA VAL A 134 8.68 -11.32 -8.02
C VAL A 134 8.86 -10.77 -6.60
N PHE A 135 8.64 -9.47 -6.43
CA PHE A 135 8.58 -8.78 -5.14
C PHE A 135 7.17 -8.85 -4.58
N SER A 136 7.03 -9.39 -3.38
CA SER A 136 5.74 -9.56 -2.72
C SER A 136 5.83 -9.33 -1.22
N MET A 137 4.71 -8.90 -0.60
CA MET A 137 4.67 -8.63 0.84
C MET A 137 4.58 -9.92 1.64
N ALA A 138 5.46 -10.04 2.63
CA ALA A 138 5.29 -11.06 3.68
C ALA A 138 4.25 -10.56 4.68
N ASN A 139 3.35 -11.46 5.11
CA ASN A 139 2.31 -11.18 6.08
C ASN A 139 2.06 -12.39 7.00
N SER A 140 1.27 -12.17 8.05
CA SER A 140 0.84 -13.21 9.02
C SER A 140 -0.67 -13.49 8.89
N GLY A 141 -1.23 -13.31 7.71
CA GLY A 141 -2.64 -13.42 7.39
C GLY A 141 -3.19 -12.12 6.79
N PRO A 142 -4.46 -12.08 6.38
CA PRO A 142 -5.05 -10.94 5.69
C PRO A 142 -4.88 -9.62 6.46
N GLY A 143 -4.50 -8.56 5.74
CA GLY A 143 -4.39 -7.20 6.28
C GLY A 143 -3.26 -6.98 7.28
N THR A 144 -2.23 -7.83 7.29
CA THR A 144 -1.11 -7.72 8.23
C THR A 144 0.21 -7.34 7.56
N ASN A 145 0.17 -6.70 6.40
CA ASN A 145 1.36 -6.21 5.72
C ASN A 145 2.06 -5.13 6.56
N GLY A 146 3.37 -5.09 6.49
CA GLY A 146 4.22 -4.12 7.19
C GLY A 146 5.42 -3.72 6.36
N SER A 147 6.63 -4.01 6.87
CA SER A 147 7.88 -3.77 6.15
C SER A 147 8.48 -5.02 5.52
N GLN A 148 8.08 -6.21 5.95
CA GLN A 148 8.69 -7.44 5.44
C GLN A 148 8.23 -7.75 4.03
N PHE A 149 9.19 -8.10 3.18
CA PHE A 149 8.96 -8.50 1.80
C PHE A 149 9.80 -9.72 1.43
N PHE A 150 9.42 -10.38 0.37
CA PHE A 150 10.22 -11.46 -0.21
C PHE A 150 10.40 -11.29 -1.72
N VAL A 151 11.44 -11.92 -2.24
CA VAL A 151 11.71 -12.01 -3.69
C VAL A 151 11.80 -13.48 -4.06
N THR A 152 11.04 -13.90 -5.07
CA THR A 152 10.92 -15.31 -5.47
C THR A 152 12.13 -15.81 -6.24
N HIS A 153 12.47 -17.10 -6.07
CA HIS A 153 13.44 -17.81 -6.91
C HIS A 153 12.80 -18.49 -8.12
N LYS A 154 11.48 -18.73 -8.08
CA LYS A 154 10.71 -19.41 -9.13
C LYS A 154 9.24 -19.02 -9.06
N ASP A 155 8.42 -19.63 -9.90
CA ASP A 155 6.97 -19.60 -9.77
C ASP A 155 6.52 -20.09 -8.40
N THR A 156 5.61 -19.31 -7.78
CA THR A 156 5.02 -19.59 -6.48
C THR A 156 3.53 -19.23 -6.47
N SER A 157 2.84 -19.59 -7.54
CA SER A 157 1.44 -19.25 -7.85
C SER A 157 0.44 -19.59 -6.74
N TRP A 158 0.76 -20.53 -5.84
CA TRP A 158 -0.05 -20.82 -4.65
C TRP A 158 -0.14 -19.67 -3.63
N LEU A 159 0.68 -18.61 -3.79
CA LEU A 159 0.66 -17.39 -2.99
C LEU A 159 -0.26 -16.31 -3.56
N ASP A 160 -0.79 -16.48 -4.77
CA ASP A 160 -1.69 -15.55 -5.42
C ASP A 160 -2.96 -15.31 -4.58
N GLY A 161 -3.35 -14.05 -4.44
CA GLY A 161 -4.49 -13.66 -3.62
C GLY A 161 -4.27 -13.81 -2.10
N ARG A 162 -3.03 -14.12 -1.67
CA ARG A 162 -2.64 -14.22 -0.25
C ARG A 162 -1.53 -13.26 0.13
N HIS A 163 -0.67 -12.92 -0.83
CA HIS A 163 0.43 -11.98 -0.68
C HIS A 163 0.37 -10.95 -1.79
N SER A 164 0.53 -9.68 -1.45
CA SER A 164 0.45 -8.56 -2.40
C SER A 164 1.72 -8.48 -3.22
N VAL A 165 1.64 -8.85 -4.50
CA VAL A 165 2.73 -8.64 -5.47
C VAL A 165 2.81 -7.15 -5.77
N PHE A 166 3.99 -6.57 -5.65
CA PHE A 166 4.17 -5.14 -5.85
C PHE A 166 5.34 -4.75 -6.76
N GLY A 167 6.08 -5.72 -7.30
CA GLY A 167 7.17 -5.44 -8.22
C GLY A 167 7.82 -6.69 -8.80
N LYS A 168 8.78 -6.47 -9.69
CA LYS A 168 9.56 -7.55 -10.31
C LYS A 168 10.99 -7.10 -10.58
N ALA A 169 11.95 -7.97 -10.31
CA ALA A 169 13.35 -7.78 -10.69
C ALA A 169 13.48 -7.75 -12.22
N THR A 170 14.17 -6.74 -12.73
CA THR A 170 14.50 -6.58 -14.14
C THR A 170 15.92 -7.03 -14.44
N LYS A 171 16.82 -6.97 -13.42
CA LYS A 171 18.18 -7.50 -13.48
C LYS A 171 18.62 -8.02 -12.11
N GLY A 172 19.69 -8.82 -12.07
CA GLY A 172 20.27 -9.34 -10.82
C GLY A 172 19.55 -10.57 -10.27
N LEU A 173 18.93 -11.40 -11.11
CA LEU A 173 18.36 -12.69 -10.69
C LEU A 173 19.44 -13.65 -10.18
N ASP A 174 20.66 -13.56 -10.70
CA ASP A 174 21.83 -14.27 -10.19
C ASP A 174 22.17 -13.82 -8.76
N VAL A 175 22.05 -12.52 -8.47
CA VAL A 175 22.22 -11.97 -7.11
C VAL A 175 21.12 -12.49 -6.19
N VAL A 176 19.85 -12.51 -6.63
CA VAL A 176 18.73 -13.09 -5.85
C VAL A 176 19.05 -14.54 -5.47
N ASN A 177 19.57 -15.34 -6.41
CA ASN A 177 19.93 -16.73 -6.18
C ASN A 177 21.17 -16.92 -5.31
N ALA A 178 22.09 -15.93 -5.27
CA ALA A 178 23.30 -15.96 -4.49
C ALA A 178 23.14 -15.51 -3.03
N ILE A 179 22.02 -14.85 -2.70
CA ILE A 179 21.72 -14.39 -1.33
C ILE A 179 21.48 -15.58 -0.40
N MET A 180 22.14 -15.56 0.74
CA MET A 180 22.00 -16.52 1.82
C MET A 180 21.43 -15.85 3.08
N MET A 181 20.92 -16.67 3.99
CA MET A 181 20.44 -16.18 5.29
C MET A 181 21.57 -15.45 6.03
N GLY A 182 21.29 -14.22 6.47
CA GLY A 182 22.26 -13.34 7.13
C GLY A 182 22.90 -12.31 6.20
N ASP A 183 22.82 -12.48 4.88
CA ASP A 183 23.22 -11.42 3.94
C ASP A 183 22.41 -10.15 4.17
N THR A 184 22.96 -8.99 3.83
CA THR A 184 22.39 -7.69 4.21
C THR A 184 21.92 -6.88 3.00
N ILE A 185 20.87 -6.10 3.23
CA ILE A 185 20.49 -4.97 2.39
C ILE A 185 21.43 -3.81 2.76
N LYS A 186 22.19 -3.31 1.80
CA LYS A 186 23.05 -2.15 2.01
C LYS A 186 22.29 -0.84 1.87
N SER A 187 21.45 -0.75 0.86
CA SER A 187 20.58 0.40 0.60
C SER A 187 19.54 0.06 -0.47
N ILE A 188 18.46 0.83 -0.51
CA ILE A 188 17.52 0.82 -1.63
C ILE A 188 17.48 2.22 -2.23
N LYS A 189 17.93 2.36 -3.49
CA LYS A 189 17.85 3.61 -4.22
C LYS A 189 16.56 3.65 -5.05
N VAL A 190 15.79 4.69 -4.90
CA VAL A 190 14.62 4.99 -5.72
C VAL A 190 15.07 5.87 -6.88
N LEU A 191 14.90 5.40 -8.12
CA LEU A 191 15.46 6.03 -9.31
C LEU A 191 14.53 7.03 -9.97
N ASP A 192 13.23 6.87 -9.80
CA ASP A 192 12.21 7.76 -10.40
C ASP A 192 11.49 8.59 -9.33
N SER A 193 10.79 9.68 -9.75
CA SER A 193 9.99 10.48 -8.82
C SER A 193 8.86 9.67 -8.19
N THR A 194 8.65 9.91 -6.90
CA THR A 194 7.55 9.35 -6.12
C THR A 194 6.41 10.34 -5.89
N ASP A 195 6.49 11.56 -6.44
CA ASP A 195 5.63 12.69 -6.03
C ASP A 195 4.15 12.42 -6.30
N ALA A 196 3.81 11.96 -7.51
CA ALA A 196 2.42 11.61 -7.85
C ALA A 196 1.88 10.48 -6.96
N LEU A 197 2.68 9.42 -6.73
CA LEU A 197 2.32 8.31 -5.86
C LEU A 197 2.10 8.78 -4.41
N PHE A 198 3.02 9.58 -3.89
CA PHE A 198 2.96 10.04 -2.50
C PHE A 198 1.83 11.04 -2.29
N ALA A 199 1.52 11.88 -3.26
CA ALA A 199 0.34 12.74 -3.25
C ALA A 199 -0.95 11.90 -3.21
N ALA A 200 -1.06 10.88 -4.06
CA ALA A 200 -2.21 9.98 -4.09
C ALA A 200 -2.37 9.16 -2.77
N GLN A 201 -1.26 8.87 -2.07
CA GLN A 201 -1.25 8.09 -0.83
C GLN A 201 -1.01 8.94 0.43
N GLN A 202 -1.20 10.26 0.36
CA GLN A 202 -0.91 11.20 1.44
C GLN A 202 -1.55 10.81 2.79
N ALA A 203 -2.80 10.35 2.78
CA ALA A 203 -3.51 9.96 3.99
C ALA A 203 -2.86 8.75 4.69
N ASN A 204 -2.38 7.77 3.92
CA ASN A 204 -1.65 6.62 4.44
C ASN A 204 -0.26 7.02 4.94
N LEU A 205 0.46 7.80 4.13
CA LEU A 205 1.80 8.29 4.50
C LEU A 205 1.79 9.09 5.78
N THR A 206 0.80 9.96 5.99
CA THR A 206 0.65 10.73 7.23
C THR A 206 0.54 9.82 8.44
N LYS A 207 -0.31 8.78 8.37
CA LYS A 207 -0.49 7.81 9.45
C LYS A 207 0.79 7.02 9.72
N TRP A 208 1.42 6.49 8.68
CA TRP A 208 2.63 5.67 8.81
C TRP A 208 3.81 6.49 9.32
N ASN A 209 3.98 7.71 8.82
CA ASN A 209 5.08 8.59 9.22
C ASN A 209 4.94 9.06 10.67
N ALA A 210 3.73 9.22 11.19
CA ALA A 210 3.51 9.52 12.60
C ALA A 210 4.02 8.37 13.50
N VAL A 211 3.80 7.12 13.11
CA VAL A 211 4.32 5.95 13.84
C VAL A 211 5.83 5.86 13.73
N LEU A 212 6.39 6.02 12.51
CA LEU A 212 7.84 5.96 12.28
C LEU A 212 8.61 7.07 13.01
N GLY A 213 8.03 8.27 13.14
CA GLY A 213 8.62 9.38 13.88
C GLY A 213 8.56 9.22 15.40
N ALA A 214 7.60 8.45 15.92
CA ALA A 214 7.49 8.14 17.35
C ALA A 214 8.43 7.02 17.83
N SER A 215 9.07 6.30 16.89
CA SER A 215 9.92 5.12 17.15
C SER A 215 11.42 5.43 17.08
N GLN A 216 11.80 6.73 16.99
CA GLN A 216 13.20 7.20 16.96
C GLN A 216 13.63 7.72 18.32
#